data_5afba1d85bc38e6fb90e2db0c88c6bf0
#
_entry.id   5afba1d85bc38e6fb90e2db0c88c6bf0
#
_cell.length_a   1.000
_cell.length_b   1.000
_cell.length_c   1.000
_cell.angle_alpha   90.00
_cell.angle_beta   90.00
_cell.angle_gamma   90.00
#
_symmetry.space_group_name_H-M   'P 1'
#
loop_
_entity.id
_entity.type
_entity.pdbx_description
1 polymer ?
#
loop_
_entity_poly.entity_id
_entity_poly.type
_entity_poly.pdbx_seq_one_letter_code
_entity_poly.pdbx_strand_id
1 'polypeptide(L)'
;MQIETLNPIKIRVFGEERFDFLQNIITNDLTKLKEELKSYILSPQGKILYEIIITKSDESYELVCSNDQNDLPTFLNKYALLSDVKLSIEKVDKREFDKNYILDQLSTGIIDSNLLKQSSLLPSEVNDELVDYSKGCFVGQEVVSRIKHRQLNKKKLSIKVFEKKPQKLPTDSEILLQINNYYILREPRVNK
;
A
#
# COMPACT_ATOMS: atom_id res chain seq x y z
N MET A 1 -18.68 -3.08 1.54
CA MET A 1 -18.17 -1.92 0.78
C MET A 1 -18.67 -2.05 -0.64
N GLN A 2 -19.32 -1.05 -1.16
CA GLN A 2 -19.66 -1.02 -2.58
C GLN A 2 -18.39 -0.65 -3.33
N ILE A 3 -17.96 -1.51 -4.23
CA ILE A 3 -16.74 -1.37 -5.03
C ILE A 3 -16.85 -0.18 -6.01
N GLU A 4 -18.05 0.33 -6.21
CA GLU A 4 -18.37 1.45 -7.09
C GLU A 4 -17.78 2.81 -6.62
N THR A 5 -17.13 2.85 -5.46
CA THR A 5 -16.60 4.09 -4.86
C THR A 5 -15.07 4.15 -4.78
N LEU A 6 -14.33 3.37 -5.61
CA LEU A 6 -12.88 3.53 -5.68
C LEU A 6 -12.52 4.91 -6.23
N ASN A 7 -11.51 5.51 -5.64
CA ASN A 7 -10.95 6.79 -6.04
C ASN A 7 -9.49 6.63 -6.47
N PRO A 8 -9.23 6.02 -7.63
CA PRO A 8 -7.88 5.85 -8.14
C PRO A 8 -7.29 7.20 -8.51
N ILE A 9 -6.00 7.36 -8.22
CA ILE A 9 -5.25 8.57 -8.54
C ILE A 9 -3.93 8.22 -9.21
N LYS A 10 -3.53 9.03 -10.16
CA LYS A 10 -2.22 9.01 -10.80
C LYS A 10 -1.55 10.36 -10.60
N ILE A 11 -0.32 10.34 -10.13
CA ILE A 11 0.47 11.53 -9.86
C ILE A 11 1.80 11.39 -10.59
N ARG A 12 2.14 12.41 -11.38
CA ARG A 12 3.47 12.54 -11.96
C ARG A 12 4.34 13.38 -11.04
N VAL A 13 5.54 12.87 -10.74
CA VAL A 13 6.56 13.50 -9.89
C VAL A 13 7.75 13.85 -10.77
N PHE A 14 8.09 15.13 -10.88
CA PHE A 14 9.19 15.63 -11.72
C PHE A 14 9.98 16.75 -10.99
N GLY A 15 11.12 17.13 -11.54
CA GLY A 15 12.09 18.02 -10.90
C GLY A 15 13.43 17.32 -10.69
N GLU A 16 14.47 18.06 -10.36
CA GLU A 16 15.82 17.49 -10.25
C GLU A 16 15.95 16.55 -9.05
N GLU A 17 15.32 16.88 -7.94
CA GLU A 17 15.38 16.09 -6.71
C GLU A 17 14.31 14.96 -6.62
N ARG A 18 13.59 14.66 -7.71
CA ARG A 18 12.49 13.67 -7.73
C ARG A 18 12.90 12.27 -7.25
N PHE A 19 14.15 11.86 -7.52
CA PHE A 19 14.66 10.56 -7.09
C PHE A 19 14.82 10.52 -5.57
N ASP A 20 15.57 11.45 -5.02
CA ASP A 20 15.85 11.53 -3.58
C ASP A 20 14.59 11.75 -2.77
N PHE A 21 13.70 12.60 -3.27
CA PHE A 21 12.38 12.83 -2.69
C PHE A 21 11.58 11.52 -2.54
N LEU A 22 11.43 10.76 -3.63
CA LEU A 22 10.71 9.49 -3.58
C LEU A 22 11.44 8.47 -2.73
N GLN A 23 12.76 8.37 -2.86
CA GLN A 23 13.59 7.44 -2.10
C GLN A 23 13.41 7.65 -0.58
N ASN A 24 13.21 8.86 -0.12
CA ASN A 24 13.01 9.18 1.30
C ASN A 24 11.57 8.94 1.80
N ILE A 25 10.60 8.79 0.91
CA ILE A 25 9.18 8.64 1.28
C ILE A 25 8.70 7.19 1.17
N ILE A 26 9.13 6.48 0.12
CA ILE A 26 8.68 5.13 -0.17
C ILE A 26 9.44 4.08 0.63
N THR A 27 8.84 2.93 0.87
CA THR A 27 9.46 1.84 1.64
C THR A 27 10.38 0.95 0.82
N ASN A 28 10.17 0.83 -0.49
CA ASN A 28 10.99 0.02 -1.38
C ASN A 28 12.13 0.86 -1.98
N ASP A 29 13.15 0.19 -2.51
CA ASP A 29 14.30 0.86 -3.10
C ASP A 29 14.04 1.23 -4.57
N LEU A 30 13.99 2.53 -4.86
CA LEU A 30 13.72 3.06 -6.20
C LEU A 30 14.80 2.67 -7.22
N THR A 31 16.00 2.33 -6.79
CA THR A 31 17.06 1.82 -7.68
C THR A 31 16.73 0.46 -8.29
N LYS A 32 15.79 -0.28 -7.68
CA LYS A 32 15.31 -1.59 -8.16
C LYS A 32 14.18 -1.48 -9.20
N LEU A 33 13.72 -0.27 -9.49
CA LEU A 33 12.66 -0.03 -10.48
C LEU A 33 13.15 -0.43 -11.88
N LYS A 34 12.48 -1.42 -12.47
CA LYS A 34 12.66 -1.84 -13.87
C LYS A 34 11.52 -1.29 -14.71
N GLU A 35 10.41 -2.01 -14.80
CA GLU A 35 9.16 -1.57 -15.46
C GLU A 35 8.23 -0.92 -14.46
N GLU A 36 7.96 -1.64 -13.34
CA GLU A 36 7.17 -1.15 -12.23
C GLU A 36 7.80 -1.52 -10.88
N LEU A 37 7.48 -0.75 -9.85
CA LEU A 37 7.87 -1.00 -8.47
C LEU A 37 6.69 -0.76 -7.55
N LYS A 38 6.29 -1.79 -6.80
CA LYS A 38 5.30 -1.63 -5.72
C LYS A 38 5.97 -1.19 -4.43
N SER A 39 5.34 -0.29 -3.71
CA SER A 39 5.86 0.24 -2.47
C SER A 39 4.75 0.76 -1.56
N TYR A 40 5.06 0.91 -0.28
CA TYR A 40 4.22 1.67 0.63
C TYR A 40 4.74 3.08 0.85
N ILE A 41 3.83 3.98 1.25
CA ILE A 41 4.11 5.22 1.94
C ILE A 41 3.56 5.07 3.36
N LEU A 42 4.39 5.35 4.35
CA LEU A 42 4.06 5.12 5.75
C LEU A 42 3.86 6.43 6.51
N SER A 43 3.11 6.34 7.60
CA SER A 43 3.14 7.35 8.66
C SER A 43 4.45 7.27 9.45
N PRO A 44 4.82 8.31 10.23
CA PRO A 44 5.96 8.23 11.15
C PRO A 44 5.85 7.09 12.17
N GLN A 45 4.63 6.60 12.46
CA GLN A 45 4.37 5.46 13.34
C GLN A 45 4.48 4.11 12.61
N GLY A 46 4.95 4.08 11.36
CA GLY A 46 5.15 2.89 10.56
C GLY A 46 3.87 2.25 10.01
N LYS A 47 2.75 2.98 10.02
CA LYS A 47 1.47 2.49 9.47
C LYS A 47 1.36 2.80 7.99
N ILE A 48 0.81 1.85 7.23
CA ILE A 48 0.53 2.05 5.80
C ILE A 48 -0.49 3.18 5.65
N LEU A 49 -0.12 4.21 4.89
CA LEU A 49 -1.01 5.27 4.43
C LEU A 49 -1.48 5.00 3.00
N TYR A 50 -0.55 4.58 2.14
CA TYR A 50 -0.82 4.28 0.74
C TYR A 50 0.01 3.08 0.28
N GLU A 51 -0.57 2.28 -0.59
CA GLU A 51 0.13 1.35 -1.46
C GLU A 51 0.16 1.95 -2.85
N ILE A 52 1.35 2.04 -3.45
CA ILE A 52 1.55 2.70 -4.74
C ILE A 52 2.30 1.78 -5.70
N ILE A 53 1.98 1.93 -6.97
CA ILE A 53 2.76 1.40 -8.08
C ILE A 53 3.52 2.56 -8.70
N ILE A 54 4.82 2.40 -8.88
CA ILE A 54 5.71 3.41 -9.43
C ILE A 54 6.20 2.92 -10.78
N THR A 55 6.09 3.77 -11.80
CA THR A 55 6.72 3.57 -13.11
C THR A 55 7.62 4.75 -13.43
N LYS A 56 8.58 4.57 -14.32
CA LYS A 56 9.50 5.63 -14.75
C LYS A 56 9.15 6.06 -16.17
N SER A 57 9.05 7.37 -16.36
CA SER A 57 9.06 8.04 -17.65
C SER A 57 10.38 8.80 -17.79
N ASP A 58 10.70 9.36 -18.98
CA ASP A 58 12.03 9.91 -19.27
C ASP A 58 12.53 10.91 -18.21
N GLU A 59 11.70 11.85 -17.79
CA GLU A 59 12.07 12.90 -16.83
C GLU A 59 11.20 12.92 -15.57
N SER A 60 10.42 11.85 -15.33
CA SER A 60 9.47 11.80 -14.22
C SER A 60 9.28 10.39 -13.70
N TYR A 61 8.67 10.30 -12.52
CA TYR A 61 8.06 9.06 -12.00
C TYR A 61 6.54 9.24 -11.97
N GLU A 62 5.83 8.18 -12.29
CA GLU A 62 4.39 8.11 -12.17
C GLU A 62 4.02 7.23 -10.98
N LEU A 63 3.18 7.74 -10.11
CA LEU A 63 2.67 7.04 -8.94
C LEU A 63 1.19 6.75 -9.15
N VAL A 64 0.81 5.49 -9.07
CA VAL A 64 -0.58 5.07 -9.14
C VAL A 64 -1.01 4.50 -7.80
N CYS A 65 -2.10 5.04 -7.25
CA CYS A 65 -2.78 4.54 -6.07
C CYS A 65 -4.19 4.10 -6.49
N SER A 66 -4.54 2.84 -6.22
CA SER A 66 -5.84 2.26 -6.63
C SER A 66 -7.04 2.92 -5.95
N ASN A 67 -6.86 3.42 -4.73
CA ASN A 67 -7.91 4.07 -3.97
C ASN A 67 -7.34 5.09 -2.98
N ASP A 68 -7.32 6.35 -3.39
CA ASP A 68 -6.86 7.47 -2.55
C ASP A 68 -7.96 7.88 -1.56
N GLN A 69 -7.86 7.41 -0.33
CA GLN A 69 -8.75 7.75 0.78
C GLN A 69 -8.17 8.84 1.70
N ASN A 70 -6.89 9.14 1.58
CA ASN A 70 -6.16 9.99 2.53
C ASN A 70 -5.52 11.22 1.88
N ASP A 71 -5.94 11.58 0.65
CA ASP A 71 -5.42 12.74 -0.09
C ASP A 71 -3.89 12.68 -0.31
N LEU A 72 -3.47 11.70 -1.09
CA LEU A 72 -2.07 11.50 -1.46
C LEU A 72 -1.38 12.75 -2.05
N PRO A 73 -2.03 13.56 -2.92
CA PRO A 73 -1.43 14.79 -3.41
C PRO A 73 -1.06 15.77 -2.30
N THR A 74 -1.96 16.03 -1.36
CA THR A 74 -1.69 16.93 -0.22
C THR A 74 -0.58 16.37 0.67
N PHE A 75 -0.57 15.05 0.90
CA PHE A 75 0.51 14.40 1.63
C PHE A 75 1.86 14.63 0.94
N LEU A 76 1.98 14.34 -0.36
CA LEU A 76 3.24 14.50 -1.10
C LEU A 76 3.69 15.96 -1.17
N ASN A 77 2.77 16.89 -1.42
CA ASN A 77 3.07 18.33 -1.46
C ASN A 77 3.68 18.82 -0.14
N LYS A 78 3.20 18.32 1.00
CA LYS A 78 3.75 18.67 2.31
C LYS A 78 5.24 18.31 2.44
N TYR A 79 5.66 17.19 1.89
CA TYR A 79 7.07 16.76 1.91
C TYR A 79 7.90 17.41 0.80
N ALA A 80 7.27 17.86 -0.29
CA ALA A 80 7.95 18.52 -1.41
C ALA A 80 8.29 20.01 -1.16
N LEU A 81 7.79 20.62 -0.08
CA LEU A 81 7.90 22.05 0.19
C LEU A 81 9.33 22.62 0.17
N LEU A 82 10.33 21.82 0.48
CA LEU A 82 11.73 22.22 0.60
C LEU A 82 12.63 21.56 -0.46
N SER A 83 12.05 20.96 -1.50
CA SER A 83 12.77 20.27 -2.57
C SER A 83 12.39 20.80 -3.95
N ASP A 84 13.30 20.67 -4.93
CA ASP A 84 12.97 20.95 -6.34
C ASP A 84 12.19 19.80 -6.95
N VAL A 85 10.94 19.65 -6.45
CA VAL A 85 9.98 18.64 -6.91
C VAL A 85 8.65 19.30 -7.21
N LYS A 86 8.06 18.92 -8.31
CA LYS A 86 6.71 19.35 -8.73
C LYS A 86 5.84 18.12 -8.93
N LEU A 87 4.56 18.28 -8.61
CA LEU A 87 3.56 17.23 -8.72
C LEU A 87 2.48 17.66 -9.70
N SER A 88 2.06 16.76 -10.59
CA SER A 88 0.85 16.95 -11.41
C SER A 88 -0.08 15.73 -11.25
N ILE A 89 -1.37 16.02 -11.09
CA ILE A 89 -2.40 14.98 -11.01
C ILE A 89 -2.86 14.66 -12.43
N GLU A 90 -2.87 13.38 -12.78
CA GLU A 90 -3.33 12.91 -14.07
C GLU A 90 -4.67 12.16 -13.94
N LYS A 91 -5.44 12.18 -15.03
CA LYS A 91 -6.68 11.42 -15.10
C LYS A 91 -6.38 9.93 -15.15
N VAL A 92 -7.12 9.17 -14.36
CA VAL A 92 -7.13 7.71 -14.37
C VAL A 92 -8.43 7.22 -14.96
N ASP A 93 -8.37 6.21 -15.82
CA ASP A 93 -9.57 5.49 -16.22
C ASP A 93 -10.02 4.60 -15.04
N LYS A 94 -11.11 5.01 -14.40
CA LYS A 94 -11.65 4.28 -13.24
C LYS A 94 -12.03 2.83 -13.55
N ARG A 95 -12.23 2.48 -14.82
CA ARG A 95 -12.54 1.11 -15.27
C ARG A 95 -11.37 0.16 -15.09
N GLU A 96 -10.13 0.68 -15.04
CA GLU A 96 -8.93 -0.14 -14.74
C GLU A 96 -8.96 -0.70 -13.31
N PHE A 97 -9.70 -0.05 -12.40
CA PHE A 97 -9.81 -0.40 -10.99
C PHE A 97 -11.26 -0.77 -10.61
N ASP A 98 -11.88 -1.56 -11.45
CA ASP A 98 -13.24 -2.04 -11.24
C ASP A 98 -13.29 -3.29 -10.34
N LYS A 99 -14.49 -3.85 -10.23
CA LYS A 99 -14.72 -5.08 -9.47
C LYS A 99 -13.90 -6.27 -9.97
N ASN A 100 -13.65 -6.35 -11.27
CA ASN A 100 -12.92 -7.46 -11.87
C ASN A 100 -11.44 -7.37 -11.48
N TYR A 101 -10.84 -6.18 -11.51
CA TYR A 101 -9.50 -5.93 -10.98
C TYR A 101 -9.35 -6.44 -9.54
N ILE A 102 -10.28 -6.07 -8.67
CA ILE A 102 -10.22 -6.47 -7.25
C ILE A 102 -10.36 -7.98 -7.11
N LEU A 103 -11.30 -8.61 -7.82
CA LEU A 103 -11.49 -10.06 -7.76
C LEU A 103 -10.29 -10.81 -8.30
N ASP A 104 -9.63 -10.31 -9.34
CA ASP A 104 -8.40 -10.88 -9.86
C ASP A 104 -7.28 -10.84 -8.83
N GLN A 105 -7.04 -9.67 -8.21
CA GLN A 105 -6.05 -9.54 -7.13
C GLN A 105 -6.32 -10.55 -6.00
N LEU A 106 -7.57 -10.64 -5.52
CA LEU A 106 -7.93 -11.56 -4.44
C LEU A 106 -7.79 -13.02 -4.86
N SER A 107 -8.10 -13.37 -6.12
CA SER A 107 -7.99 -14.74 -6.63
C SER A 107 -6.54 -15.21 -6.72
N THR A 108 -5.62 -14.29 -6.96
CA THR A 108 -4.17 -14.54 -6.99
C THR A 108 -3.50 -14.43 -5.61
N GLY A 109 -4.28 -14.17 -4.56
CA GLY A 109 -3.77 -14.05 -3.19
C GLY A 109 -3.18 -12.68 -2.86
N ILE A 110 -3.39 -11.68 -3.71
CA ILE A 110 -2.90 -10.32 -3.51
C ILE A 110 -3.92 -9.52 -2.71
N ILE A 111 -3.44 -8.77 -1.71
CA ILE A 111 -4.25 -7.85 -0.91
C ILE A 111 -3.74 -6.44 -1.19
N ASP A 112 -4.53 -5.66 -1.91
CA ASP A 112 -4.26 -4.23 -2.08
C ASP A 112 -4.69 -3.50 -0.80
N SER A 113 -3.73 -2.91 -0.10
CA SER A 113 -3.95 -2.27 1.20
C SER A 113 -4.85 -1.03 1.10
N ASN A 114 -4.93 -0.38 -0.07
CA ASN A 114 -5.80 0.77 -0.28
C ASN A 114 -7.29 0.42 -0.26
N LEU A 115 -7.63 -0.87 -0.42
CA LEU A 115 -9.00 -1.36 -0.32
C LEU A 115 -9.47 -1.52 1.12
N LEU A 116 -8.52 -1.55 2.07
CA LEU A 116 -8.80 -1.78 3.47
C LEU A 116 -9.07 -0.45 4.17
N LYS A 117 -10.21 -0.33 4.84
CA LYS A 117 -10.62 0.90 5.53
C LYS A 117 -9.75 1.27 6.74
N GLN A 118 -8.85 0.39 7.16
CA GLN A 118 -8.03 0.60 8.34
C GLN A 118 -6.68 1.23 8.00
N SER A 119 -6.51 2.47 8.41
CA SER A 119 -5.23 3.19 8.35
C SER A 119 -4.18 2.73 9.38
N SER A 120 -4.41 1.63 10.11
CA SER A 120 -3.55 1.19 11.22
C SER A 120 -2.79 -0.10 10.93
N LEU A 121 -2.70 -0.53 9.68
CA LEU A 121 -1.98 -1.73 9.28
C LEU A 121 -0.48 -1.48 9.18
N LEU A 122 0.30 -2.50 9.52
CA LEU A 122 1.75 -2.51 9.34
C LEU A 122 2.10 -3.26 8.04
N PRO A 123 3.20 -2.89 7.34
CA PRO A 123 3.68 -3.64 6.18
C PRO A 123 3.79 -5.14 6.44
N SER A 124 4.34 -5.50 7.59
CA SER A 124 4.51 -6.89 8.01
C SER A 124 3.20 -7.66 8.24
N GLU A 125 2.05 -6.99 8.34
CA GLU A 125 0.73 -7.64 8.40
C GLU A 125 0.17 -7.94 7.01
N VAL A 126 0.52 -7.13 6.00
CA VAL A 126 0.01 -7.19 4.63
C VAL A 126 1.01 -7.89 3.70
N ASN A 127 2.03 -7.17 3.28
CA ASN A 127 3.13 -7.69 2.46
C ASN A 127 4.44 -7.01 2.83
N ASP A 128 5.31 -7.72 3.54
CA ASP A 128 6.60 -7.22 4.01
C ASP A 128 7.66 -7.13 2.89
N GLU A 129 7.40 -7.75 1.73
CA GLU A 129 8.30 -7.72 0.56
C GLU A 129 8.34 -6.35 -0.12
N LEU A 130 7.32 -5.51 0.14
CA LEU A 130 7.28 -4.14 -0.36
C LEU A 130 8.12 -3.17 0.49
N VAL A 131 8.88 -3.68 1.48
CA VAL A 131 9.79 -2.90 2.32
C VAL A 131 11.22 -3.37 2.12
N ASP A 132 12.06 -2.49 1.63
CA ASP A 132 13.50 -2.74 1.59
C ASP A 132 14.16 -2.21 2.87
N TYR A 133 14.50 -3.13 3.76
CA TYR A 133 15.14 -2.78 5.03
C TYR A 133 16.62 -2.45 4.90
N SER A 134 17.23 -2.67 3.74
CA SER A 134 18.63 -2.39 3.45
C SER A 134 18.88 -1.03 2.80
N LYS A 135 17.81 -0.39 2.28
CA LYS A 135 17.89 0.96 1.70
C LYS A 135 18.14 2.03 2.77
N GLY A 136 18.46 3.25 2.33
CA GLY A 136 18.59 4.43 3.20
C GLY A 136 17.28 4.79 3.94
N CYS A 137 17.34 5.84 4.74
CA CYS A 137 16.23 6.26 5.58
C CYS A 137 14.96 6.60 4.80
N PHE A 138 13.82 6.22 5.35
CA PHE A 138 12.50 6.61 4.88
C PHE A 138 11.53 6.83 6.05
N VAL A 139 10.42 7.52 5.78
CA VAL A 139 9.42 7.82 6.82
C VAL A 139 8.87 6.53 7.43
N GLY A 140 8.92 6.43 8.76
CA GLY A 140 8.41 5.27 9.52
C GLY A 140 9.37 4.08 9.63
N GLN A 141 10.56 4.13 9.02
CA GLN A 141 11.53 3.03 8.98
C GLN A 141 11.91 2.50 10.38
N GLU A 142 12.17 3.38 11.34
CA GLU A 142 12.59 2.95 12.68
C GLU A 142 11.58 1.99 13.31
N VAL A 143 10.31 2.30 13.20
CA VAL A 143 9.23 1.50 13.79
C VAL A 143 9.12 0.14 13.11
N VAL A 144 9.05 0.12 11.75
CA VAL A 144 8.89 -1.15 11.02
C VAL A 144 10.12 -2.04 11.14
N SER A 145 11.32 -1.47 11.13
CA SER A 145 12.58 -2.21 11.36
C SER A 145 12.62 -2.82 12.76
N ARG A 146 12.22 -2.08 13.80
CA ARG A 146 12.13 -2.59 15.18
C ARG A 146 11.14 -3.75 15.28
N ILE A 147 9.98 -3.63 14.65
CA ILE A 147 8.94 -4.67 14.65
C ILE A 147 9.48 -5.95 13.97
N LYS A 148 10.15 -5.81 12.82
CA LYS A 148 10.74 -6.93 12.09
C LYS A 148 11.84 -7.61 12.91
N HIS A 149 12.83 -6.88 13.37
CA HIS A 149 14.00 -7.44 14.07
C HIS A 149 13.63 -8.07 15.41
N ARG A 150 12.63 -7.54 16.12
CA ARG A 150 12.15 -8.09 17.39
C ARG A 150 11.02 -9.10 17.24
N GLN A 151 10.62 -9.43 16.00
CA GLN A 151 9.51 -10.36 15.70
C GLN A 151 8.21 -10.01 16.45
N LEU A 152 7.94 -8.71 16.62
CA LEU A 152 6.79 -8.21 17.38
C LEU A 152 5.47 -8.29 16.59
N ASN A 153 5.50 -8.73 15.34
CA ASN A 153 4.31 -8.82 14.50
C ASN A 153 3.46 -10.03 14.91
N LYS A 154 2.39 -9.77 15.65
CA LYS A 154 1.47 -10.78 16.18
C LYS A 154 0.28 -11.09 15.27
N LYS A 155 0.05 -10.27 14.24
CA LYS A 155 -1.10 -10.39 13.33
C LYS A 155 -0.65 -10.49 11.88
N LYS A 156 -1.50 -11.07 11.04
CA LYS A 156 -1.34 -11.13 9.59
C LYS A 156 -2.68 -10.93 8.92
N LEU A 157 -2.67 -10.50 7.66
CA LEU A 157 -3.83 -10.58 6.79
C LEU A 157 -3.87 -11.93 6.09
N SER A 158 -5.06 -12.43 5.87
CA SER A 158 -5.31 -13.62 5.08
C SER A 158 -6.58 -13.47 4.25
N ILE A 159 -6.55 -14.03 3.04
CA ILE A 159 -7.74 -14.17 2.21
C ILE A 159 -8.32 -15.55 2.47
N LYS A 160 -9.61 -15.59 2.78
CA LYS A 160 -10.37 -16.85 2.91
C LYS A 160 -11.59 -16.80 2.01
N VAL A 161 -11.86 -17.93 1.37
CA VAL A 161 -13.02 -18.10 0.52
C VAL A 161 -14.02 -19.00 1.26
N PHE A 162 -15.25 -18.54 1.41
CA PHE A 162 -16.32 -19.32 2.04
C PHE A 162 -17.50 -19.44 1.06
N GLU A 163 -17.97 -20.64 0.80
CA GLU A 163 -19.16 -20.88 -0.04
C GLU A 163 -20.43 -20.28 0.58
N LYS A 164 -20.49 -20.26 1.91
CA LYS A 164 -21.56 -19.63 2.70
C LYS A 164 -20.97 -18.76 3.78
N LYS A 165 -21.70 -17.73 4.23
CA LYS A 165 -21.27 -16.86 5.33
C LYS A 165 -20.85 -17.74 6.53
N PRO A 166 -19.61 -17.61 7.02
CA PRO A 166 -19.13 -18.42 8.12
C PRO A 166 -19.92 -18.12 9.40
N GLN A 167 -20.39 -19.17 10.07
CA GLN A 167 -21.07 -19.02 11.37
C GLN A 167 -20.11 -18.66 12.50
N LYS A 168 -18.83 -19.04 12.35
CA LYS A 168 -17.76 -18.75 13.31
C LYS A 168 -16.46 -18.45 12.56
N LEU A 169 -15.84 -17.36 12.92
CA LEU A 169 -14.48 -17.01 12.47
C LEU A 169 -13.43 -17.63 13.39
N PRO A 170 -12.16 -17.76 12.94
CA PRO A 170 -11.07 -18.09 13.83
C PRO A 170 -11.02 -17.14 15.03
N THR A 171 -10.65 -17.67 16.20
CA THR A 171 -10.56 -16.88 17.44
C THR A 171 -9.64 -15.66 17.22
N ASP A 172 -10.04 -14.52 17.77
CA ASP A 172 -9.32 -13.24 17.66
C ASP A 172 -9.10 -12.72 16.22
N SER A 173 -9.95 -13.16 15.28
CA SER A 173 -9.95 -12.68 13.91
C SER A 173 -10.97 -11.56 13.70
N GLU A 174 -10.61 -10.62 12.83
CA GLU A 174 -11.43 -9.48 12.43
C GLU A 174 -11.64 -9.49 10.91
N ILE A 175 -12.88 -9.27 10.45
CA ILE A 175 -13.16 -9.08 9.01
C ILE A 175 -12.86 -7.63 8.66
N LEU A 176 -11.85 -7.40 7.82
CA LEU A 176 -11.55 -6.07 7.31
C LEU A 176 -12.33 -5.73 6.03
N LEU A 177 -12.53 -6.73 5.18
CA LEU A 177 -13.23 -6.57 3.92
C LEU A 177 -13.91 -7.89 3.53
N GLN A 178 -15.11 -7.78 2.95
CA GLN A 178 -15.82 -8.88 2.31
C GLN A 178 -16.27 -8.47 0.92
N ILE A 179 -15.93 -9.27 -0.07
CA ILE A 179 -16.35 -9.11 -1.48
C ILE A 179 -16.77 -10.47 -2.00
N ASN A 180 -18.05 -10.61 -2.32
CA ASN A 180 -18.64 -11.90 -2.69
C ASN A 180 -18.37 -12.95 -1.60
N ASN A 181 -17.69 -14.05 -1.97
CA ASN A 181 -17.26 -15.13 -1.09
C ASN A 181 -15.82 -14.99 -0.57
N TYR A 182 -15.12 -13.90 -0.93
CA TYR A 182 -13.79 -13.57 -0.42
C TYR A 182 -13.91 -12.76 0.87
N TYR A 183 -13.14 -13.17 1.88
CA TYR A 183 -13.04 -12.50 3.17
C TYR A 183 -11.58 -12.17 3.44
N ILE A 184 -11.26 -10.90 3.62
CA ILE A 184 -9.96 -10.48 4.11
C ILE A 184 -10.04 -10.37 5.62
N LEU A 185 -9.28 -11.24 6.29
CA LEU A 185 -9.24 -11.33 7.74
C LEU A 185 -7.91 -10.82 8.27
N ARG A 186 -7.98 -10.09 9.39
CA ARG A 186 -6.83 -9.82 10.25
C ARG A 186 -6.86 -10.84 11.38
N GLU A 187 -5.91 -11.74 11.41
CA GLU A 187 -5.89 -12.88 12.34
C GLU A 187 -4.55 -13.01 13.07
N PRO A 188 -4.51 -13.64 14.25
CA PRO A 188 -3.26 -13.91 14.95
C PRO A 188 -2.31 -14.72 14.08
N ARG A 189 -1.00 -14.45 14.16
CA ARG A 189 0.01 -15.36 13.62
C ARG A 189 0.12 -16.57 14.54
N VAL A 190 -0.06 -17.73 13.99
CA VAL A 190 0.27 -18.97 14.68
C VAL A 190 1.80 -19.12 14.60
N ASN A 191 2.50 -18.91 15.70
CA ASN A 191 3.92 -19.24 15.78
C ASN A 191 4.07 -20.75 15.56
N LYS A 192 4.81 -21.13 14.53
CA LYS A 192 5.24 -22.49 14.34
C LYS A 192 6.36 -22.84 15.32
#